data_7b05c1c8eeb5dd25b595d0f0442af797
#
_entry.id   7b05c1c8eeb5dd25b595d0f0442af797
#
_cell.length_a   1.000
_cell.length_b   1.000
_cell.length_c   1.000
_cell.angle_alpha   90.00
_cell.angle_beta   90.00
_cell.angle_gamma   90.00
#
_symmetry.space_group_name_H-M   'P 1'
#
loop_
_entity.id
_entity.type
_entity.pdbx_description
1 polymer ?
#
loop_
_entity_poly.entity_id
_entity_poly.type
_entity_poly.pdbx_seq_one_letter_code
_entity_poly.pdbx_strand_id
1 'polypeptide(L)'
;MRRYLGLFILMLAMFAITGCGNTLSRKEYTIATGSKSGVYYPIGEVLDSILKSQCPDVTIKVIETAGSVENIQLLKEGKADLALVQNDIAYYACNGEAMFEGNKITNVSGIATLFPEIVQFIVRKDSNINSFAELTGKKIAIGGKSSGTRYNVEQIFGLAGMQNQVNCVYIEPKEAMEEMKAGNIDGFVYTSGLPNPSVIELAKSVEINLVPIDLELTQKIVNKYSFYYPSTIEPKQYPGQDNEINALEINAVLVSGSTVDENDQYLLTKYLFGKPNELGQAHPRLSKVTKTRLRQQMPINLGTGAHRAHSEQD
;
A
#
# COMPACT_ATOMS: atom_id res chain seq x y z
N MET A 1 -29.85 -42.21 44.64
CA MET A 1 -28.50 -41.82 44.15
C MET A 1 -28.33 -41.88 42.62
N ARG A 2 -28.95 -42.77 41.86
CA ARG A 2 -28.79 -42.86 40.39
C ARG A 2 -29.40 -41.70 39.57
N ARG A 3 -30.36 -40.93 40.10
CA ARG A 3 -31.03 -39.83 39.40
C ARG A 3 -30.26 -38.51 39.42
N TYR A 4 -29.36 -38.32 40.37
CA TYR A 4 -28.53 -37.10 40.46
C TYR A 4 -27.22 -37.18 39.68
N LEU A 5 -26.77 -38.42 39.35
CA LEU A 5 -25.55 -38.61 38.55
C LEU A 5 -25.75 -38.21 37.08
N GLY A 6 -26.99 -38.41 36.54
CA GLY A 6 -27.35 -38.02 35.19
C GLY A 6 -27.44 -36.50 35.00
N LEU A 7 -27.90 -35.75 36.02
CA LEU A 7 -27.96 -34.28 35.95
C LEU A 7 -26.59 -33.62 36.03
N PHE A 8 -25.64 -34.23 36.76
CA PHE A 8 -24.27 -33.73 36.88
C PHE A 8 -23.47 -33.91 35.59
N ILE A 9 -23.67 -34.99 34.86
CA ILE A 9 -23.06 -35.26 33.55
C ILE A 9 -23.64 -34.33 32.46
N LEU A 10 -24.93 -34.02 32.51
CA LEU A 10 -25.56 -33.07 31.58
C LEU A 10 -25.12 -31.63 31.83
N MET A 11 -24.85 -31.24 33.09
CA MET A 11 -24.33 -29.92 33.46
C MET A 11 -22.83 -29.74 33.08
N LEU A 12 -22.04 -30.82 33.10
CA LEU A 12 -20.63 -30.79 32.65
C LEU A 12 -20.51 -30.71 31.12
N ALA A 13 -21.48 -31.24 30.36
CA ALA A 13 -21.48 -31.17 28.91
C ALA A 13 -21.90 -29.79 28.37
N MET A 14 -22.56 -28.95 29.17
CA MET A 14 -22.96 -27.58 28.77
C MET A 14 -21.83 -26.53 28.96
N PHE A 15 -20.73 -26.87 29.64
CA PHE A 15 -19.59 -25.96 29.83
C PHE A 15 -18.50 -26.11 28.76
N ALA A 16 -18.67 -26.98 27.77
CA ALA A 16 -17.67 -27.27 26.74
C ALA A 16 -17.86 -26.49 25.42
N ILE A 17 -18.80 -25.51 25.36
CA ILE A 17 -19.10 -24.78 24.10
C ILE A 17 -18.91 -23.24 24.23
N THR A 18 -18.04 -22.77 25.09
CA THR A 18 -17.72 -21.34 25.15
C THR A 18 -16.20 -21.09 25.03
N GLY A 19 -15.57 -21.83 24.14
CA GLY A 19 -14.14 -21.73 23.86
C GLY A 19 -13.84 -21.45 22.38
N CYS A 20 -14.64 -20.64 21.68
CA CYS A 20 -14.37 -20.28 20.30
C CYS A 20 -14.57 -18.78 20.09
N GLY A 21 -13.56 -17.97 20.44
CA GLY A 21 -13.65 -16.54 20.18
C GLY A 21 -12.32 -15.82 19.94
N ASN A 22 -11.19 -16.45 20.29
CA ASN A 22 -9.89 -15.74 20.32
C ASN A 22 -8.77 -16.45 19.55
N THR A 23 -9.07 -17.32 18.59
CA THR A 23 -8.06 -18.00 17.79
C THR A 23 -8.34 -17.78 16.31
N LEU A 24 -7.28 -17.48 15.55
CA LEU A 24 -7.34 -17.43 14.10
C LEU A 24 -7.73 -18.81 13.53
N SER A 25 -8.55 -18.82 12.50
CA SER A 25 -9.09 -20.05 11.91
C SER A 25 -8.05 -20.87 11.15
N ARG A 26 -6.95 -20.20 10.71
CA ARG A 26 -5.86 -20.79 9.91
C ARG A 26 -4.51 -20.51 10.52
N LYS A 27 -3.53 -21.35 10.18
CA LYS A 27 -2.13 -21.20 10.59
C LYS A 27 -1.29 -20.40 9.58
N GLU A 28 -1.77 -20.23 8.37
CA GLU A 28 -1.09 -19.46 7.33
C GLU A 28 -2.09 -18.55 6.60
N TYR A 29 -1.69 -17.30 6.43
CA TYR A 29 -2.33 -16.30 5.59
C TYR A 29 -1.33 -15.82 4.54
N THR A 30 -1.76 -15.49 3.34
CA THR A 30 -0.91 -14.95 2.28
C THR A 30 -1.16 -13.47 2.12
N ILE A 31 -0.09 -12.66 2.13
CA ILE A 31 -0.16 -11.23 1.84
C ILE A 31 0.52 -10.91 0.51
N ALA A 32 -0.22 -10.30 -0.42
CA ALA A 32 0.31 -9.76 -1.65
C ALA A 32 0.89 -8.36 -1.38
N THR A 33 2.11 -8.10 -1.87
CA THR A 33 2.87 -6.90 -1.53
C THR A 33 3.31 -6.11 -2.76
N GLY A 34 4.56 -6.11 -3.11
CA GLY A 34 5.17 -5.46 -4.26
C GLY A 34 6.57 -6.01 -4.48
N SER A 35 7.35 -5.36 -5.31
CA SER A 35 8.74 -5.72 -5.54
C SER A 35 9.54 -5.67 -4.22
N LYS A 36 10.49 -6.59 -4.07
CA LYS A 36 11.45 -6.60 -2.95
C LYS A 36 12.30 -5.32 -2.87
N SER A 37 12.47 -4.61 -3.97
CA SER A 37 13.13 -3.30 -4.00
C SER A 37 12.22 -2.15 -3.53
N GLY A 38 10.92 -2.43 -3.32
CA GLY A 38 9.92 -1.47 -2.85
C GLY A 38 9.77 -1.44 -1.33
N VAL A 39 8.69 -0.78 -0.87
CA VAL A 39 8.37 -0.64 0.56
C VAL A 39 7.39 -1.72 1.02
N TYR A 40 6.49 -2.19 0.16
CA TYR A 40 5.43 -3.13 0.57
C TYR A 40 5.96 -4.48 1.03
N TYR A 41 6.97 -5.03 0.34
CA TYR A 41 7.51 -6.34 0.69
C TYR A 41 8.09 -6.36 2.12
N PRO A 42 9.01 -5.47 2.51
CA PRO A 42 9.52 -5.44 3.89
C PRO A 42 8.43 -5.11 4.93
N ILE A 43 7.39 -4.33 4.57
CA ILE A 43 6.25 -4.12 5.48
C ILE A 43 5.47 -5.43 5.67
N GLY A 44 5.28 -6.23 4.63
CA GLY A 44 4.68 -7.57 4.76
C GLY A 44 5.45 -8.46 5.74
N GLU A 45 6.79 -8.47 5.67
CA GLU A 45 7.65 -9.22 6.59
C GLU A 45 7.53 -8.70 8.04
N VAL A 46 7.39 -7.39 8.22
CA VAL A 46 7.15 -6.79 9.54
C VAL A 46 5.80 -7.23 10.10
N LEU A 47 4.73 -7.23 9.28
CA LEU A 47 3.42 -7.69 9.72
C LEU A 47 3.43 -9.18 10.12
N ASP A 48 4.15 -10.04 9.38
CA ASP A 48 4.36 -11.43 9.79
C ASP A 48 5.07 -11.54 11.13
N SER A 49 6.14 -10.77 11.33
CA SER A 49 6.90 -10.74 12.59
C SER A 49 6.03 -10.30 13.78
N ILE A 50 5.21 -9.28 13.59
CA ILE A 50 4.28 -8.79 14.62
C ILE A 50 3.23 -9.88 14.94
N LEU A 51 2.63 -10.50 13.92
CA LEU A 51 1.65 -11.55 14.13
C LEU A 51 2.25 -12.74 14.89
N LYS A 52 3.44 -13.20 14.52
CA LYS A 52 4.16 -14.29 15.21
C LYS A 52 4.46 -13.97 16.67
N SER A 53 4.71 -12.71 17.00
CA SER A 53 4.92 -12.31 18.41
C SER A 53 3.67 -12.47 19.27
N GLN A 54 2.47 -12.42 18.68
CA GLN A 54 1.18 -12.57 19.36
C GLN A 54 0.60 -13.98 19.20
N CYS A 55 0.85 -14.61 18.05
CA CYS A 55 0.36 -15.94 17.67
C CYS A 55 1.50 -16.76 17.05
N PRO A 56 2.38 -17.41 17.84
CA PRO A 56 3.58 -18.10 17.34
C PRO A 56 3.32 -19.19 16.31
N ASP A 57 2.13 -19.81 16.35
CA ASP A 57 1.75 -20.90 15.42
C ASP A 57 1.13 -20.40 14.10
N VAL A 58 1.00 -19.06 13.94
CA VAL A 58 0.42 -18.46 12.74
C VAL A 58 1.45 -17.63 12.00
N THR A 59 1.44 -17.73 10.68
CA THR A 59 2.37 -16.99 9.80
C THR A 59 1.62 -16.21 8.74
N ILE A 60 2.24 -15.11 8.27
CA ILE A 60 1.86 -14.43 7.03
C ILE A 60 2.92 -14.73 5.98
N LYS A 61 2.55 -15.50 4.97
CA LYS A 61 3.39 -15.75 3.79
C LYS A 61 3.40 -14.51 2.90
N VAL A 62 4.55 -13.85 2.81
CA VAL A 62 4.72 -12.64 1.98
C VAL A 62 5.04 -13.04 0.55
N ILE A 63 4.26 -12.53 -0.41
CA ILE A 63 4.51 -12.76 -1.85
C ILE A 63 4.86 -11.47 -2.57
N GLU A 64 5.89 -11.54 -3.43
CA GLU A 64 6.29 -10.47 -4.31
C GLU A 64 5.32 -10.38 -5.50
N THR A 65 4.96 -9.16 -5.89
CA THR A 65 4.04 -8.86 -7.00
C THR A 65 4.50 -7.60 -7.76
N ALA A 66 3.85 -7.33 -8.89
CA ALA A 66 4.02 -6.06 -9.61
C ALA A 66 3.29 -4.86 -8.96
N GLY A 67 2.56 -5.05 -7.85
CA GLY A 67 1.93 -3.98 -7.08
C GLY A 67 0.41 -4.03 -7.04
N SER A 68 -0.21 -2.87 -6.78
CA SER A 68 -1.58 -2.75 -6.29
C SER A 68 -2.64 -3.39 -7.18
N VAL A 69 -2.54 -3.28 -8.50
CA VAL A 69 -3.54 -3.85 -9.42
C VAL A 69 -3.49 -5.38 -9.42
N GLU A 70 -2.27 -5.96 -9.47
CA GLU A 70 -2.10 -7.41 -9.34
C GLU A 70 -2.59 -7.90 -7.98
N ASN A 71 -2.31 -7.16 -6.91
CA ASN A 71 -2.73 -7.50 -5.56
C ASN A 71 -4.25 -7.62 -5.43
N ILE A 72 -4.99 -6.68 -6.01
CA ILE A 72 -6.45 -6.74 -6.04
C ILE A 72 -6.95 -7.97 -6.84
N GLN A 73 -6.30 -8.32 -7.94
CA GLN A 73 -6.67 -9.52 -8.70
C GLN A 73 -6.41 -10.80 -7.89
N LEU A 74 -5.29 -10.89 -7.18
CA LEU A 74 -4.98 -12.03 -6.31
C LEU A 74 -6.00 -12.18 -5.17
N LEU A 75 -6.46 -11.08 -4.58
CA LEU A 75 -7.56 -11.11 -3.59
C LEU A 75 -8.87 -11.57 -4.21
N LYS A 76 -9.23 -11.05 -5.39
CA LYS A 76 -10.44 -11.44 -6.13
C LYS A 76 -10.47 -12.93 -6.42
N GLU A 77 -9.31 -13.50 -6.80
CA GLU A 77 -9.15 -14.91 -7.15
C GLU A 77 -8.96 -15.82 -5.93
N GLY A 78 -8.90 -15.26 -4.71
CA GLY A 78 -8.62 -16.02 -3.48
C GLY A 78 -7.22 -16.59 -3.40
N LYS A 79 -6.28 -16.05 -4.19
CA LYS A 79 -4.85 -16.44 -4.19
C LYS A 79 -4.02 -15.68 -3.16
N ALA A 80 -4.55 -14.60 -2.63
CA ALA A 80 -4.06 -13.89 -1.47
C ALA A 80 -5.22 -13.64 -0.49
N ASP A 81 -4.90 -13.56 0.79
CA ASP A 81 -5.84 -13.29 1.87
C ASP A 81 -5.86 -11.82 2.22
N LEU A 82 -4.66 -11.24 2.24
CA LEU A 82 -4.38 -9.83 2.54
C LEU A 82 -3.61 -9.22 1.38
N ALA A 83 -3.67 -7.91 1.24
CA ALA A 83 -2.85 -7.19 0.29
C ALA A 83 -2.52 -5.77 0.76
N LEU A 84 -1.30 -5.32 0.44
CA LEU A 84 -0.94 -3.91 0.48
C LEU A 84 -1.26 -3.29 -0.88
N VAL A 85 -2.06 -2.24 -0.89
CA VAL A 85 -2.48 -1.55 -2.11
C VAL A 85 -2.52 -0.04 -1.90
N GLN A 86 -2.42 0.70 -2.98
CA GLN A 86 -2.70 2.13 -2.97
C GLN A 86 -4.20 2.36 -2.75
N ASN A 87 -4.55 3.39 -2.02
CA ASN A 87 -5.94 3.71 -1.70
C ASN A 87 -6.79 4.01 -2.95
N ASP A 88 -6.24 4.68 -3.97
CA ASP A 88 -6.91 4.92 -5.25
C ASP A 88 -7.24 3.63 -5.99
N ILE A 89 -6.32 2.65 -6.03
CA ILE A 89 -6.54 1.35 -6.67
C ILE A 89 -7.62 0.55 -5.93
N ALA A 90 -7.63 0.59 -4.59
CA ALA A 90 -8.70 -0.01 -3.80
C ALA A 90 -10.06 0.63 -4.10
N TYR A 91 -10.11 1.96 -4.22
CA TYR A 91 -11.31 2.71 -4.61
C TYR A 91 -11.83 2.28 -5.97
N TYR A 92 -10.98 2.29 -7.01
CA TYR A 92 -11.38 1.90 -8.37
C TYR A 92 -11.86 0.46 -8.44
N ALA A 93 -11.20 -0.45 -7.75
CA ALA A 93 -11.60 -1.85 -7.71
C ALA A 93 -13.02 -2.01 -7.14
N CYS A 94 -13.29 -1.40 -5.99
CA CYS A 94 -14.58 -1.51 -5.30
C CYS A 94 -15.73 -0.75 -6.00
N ASN A 95 -15.40 0.23 -6.84
CA ASN A 95 -16.42 0.97 -7.60
C ASN A 95 -16.59 0.45 -9.05
N GLY A 96 -15.66 -0.33 -9.57
CA GLY A 96 -15.67 -0.79 -10.96
C GLY A 96 -15.32 0.33 -11.93
N GLU A 97 -14.35 1.18 -11.56
CA GLU A 97 -13.91 2.34 -12.32
C GLU A 97 -12.50 2.15 -12.88
N ALA A 98 -12.10 3.00 -13.80
CA ALA A 98 -10.77 3.03 -14.42
C ALA A 98 -10.35 1.64 -14.95
N MET A 99 -9.23 1.07 -14.43
CA MET A 99 -8.73 -0.26 -14.83
C MET A 99 -9.68 -1.41 -14.47
N PHE A 100 -10.71 -1.16 -13.67
CA PHE A 100 -11.73 -2.13 -13.27
C PHE A 100 -13.10 -1.82 -13.87
N GLU A 101 -13.18 -0.97 -14.92
CA GLU A 101 -14.44 -0.67 -15.58
C GLU A 101 -15.14 -1.95 -16.07
N GLY A 102 -16.42 -2.07 -15.73
CA GLY A 102 -17.21 -3.27 -16.01
C GLY A 102 -16.85 -4.51 -15.16
N ASN A 103 -15.91 -4.39 -14.23
CA ASN A 103 -15.40 -5.49 -13.40
C ASN A 103 -15.28 -5.09 -11.93
N LYS A 104 -16.38 -4.63 -11.35
CA LYS A 104 -16.45 -4.25 -9.93
C LYS A 104 -16.05 -5.40 -9.01
N ILE A 105 -15.13 -5.15 -8.09
CA ILE A 105 -14.66 -6.11 -7.09
C ILE A 105 -15.40 -5.88 -5.77
N THR A 106 -16.27 -6.81 -5.38
CA THR A 106 -17.13 -6.67 -4.20
C THR A 106 -16.67 -7.48 -2.99
N ASN A 107 -15.63 -8.29 -3.16
CA ASN A 107 -15.12 -9.21 -2.15
C ASN A 107 -13.80 -8.73 -1.52
N VAL A 108 -13.55 -7.43 -1.56
CA VAL A 108 -12.40 -6.77 -0.91
C VAL A 108 -12.92 -5.75 0.11
N SER A 109 -12.30 -5.72 1.28
CA SER A 109 -12.63 -4.79 2.36
C SER A 109 -11.36 -4.22 3.02
N GLY A 110 -11.47 -3.00 3.57
CA GLY A 110 -10.36 -2.33 4.25
C GLY A 110 -10.06 -2.97 5.60
N ILE A 111 -8.79 -3.03 5.94
CA ILE A 111 -8.29 -3.39 7.28
C ILE A 111 -7.71 -2.17 7.97
N ALA A 112 -6.78 -1.47 7.35
CA ALA A 112 -6.10 -0.32 7.94
C ALA A 112 -5.44 0.58 6.90
N THR A 113 -5.41 1.88 7.14
CA THR A 113 -4.54 2.83 6.43
C THR A 113 -3.19 2.89 7.13
N LEU A 114 -2.10 2.71 6.39
CA LEU A 114 -0.78 2.54 6.99
C LEU A 114 0.09 3.80 6.91
N PHE A 115 0.56 4.15 5.73
CA PHE A 115 1.52 5.24 5.56
C PHE A 115 1.30 5.99 4.24
N PRO A 116 1.77 7.25 4.19
CA PRO A 116 1.75 8.03 2.96
C PRO A 116 2.74 7.48 1.94
N GLU A 117 2.35 7.57 0.67
CA GLU A 117 3.19 7.33 -0.48
C GLU A 117 3.20 8.56 -1.36
N ILE A 118 4.38 8.95 -1.79
CA ILE A 118 4.58 10.16 -2.57
C ILE A 118 4.85 9.78 -4.03
N VAL A 119 4.17 10.46 -4.94
CA VAL A 119 4.43 10.37 -6.38
C VAL A 119 5.69 11.17 -6.68
N GLN A 120 6.78 10.48 -6.98
CA GLN A 120 8.11 11.06 -7.17
C GLN A 120 8.51 10.96 -8.63
N PHE A 121 8.70 12.09 -9.29
CA PHE A 121 9.27 12.18 -10.62
C PHE A 121 10.80 12.33 -10.48
N ILE A 122 11.53 11.26 -10.71
CA ILE A 122 12.97 11.14 -10.50
C ILE A 122 13.65 11.13 -11.87
N VAL A 123 14.53 12.09 -12.13
CA VAL A 123 15.23 12.22 -13.41
C VAL A 123 16.72 12.28 -13.20
N ARG A 124 17.51 11.97 -14.24
CA ARG A 124 18.95 12.22 -14.22
C ARG A 124 19.17 13.72 -14.21
N LYS A 125 20.12 14.19 -13.42
CA LYS A 125 20.46 15.60 -13.34
C LYS A 125 20.99 16.17 -14.66
N ASP A 126 21.71 15.36 -15.42
CA ASP A 126 22.24 15.72 -16.75
C ASP A 126 21.17 15.73 -17.86
N SER A 127 19.95 15.28 -17.59
CA SER A 127 18.82 15.43 -18.51
C SER A 127 18.29 16.86 -18.62
N ASN A 128 18.72 17.74 -17.69
CA ASN A 128 18.30 19.14 -17.60
C ASN A 128 16.79 19.34 -17.48
N ILE A 129 16.08 18.42 -16.79
CA ILE A 129 14.67 18.51 -16.49
C ILE A 129 14.50 19.11 -15.09
N ASN A 130 13.96 20.33 -15.00
CA ASN A 130 13.80 21.08 -13.75
C ASN A 130 12.34 21.46 -13.47
N SER A 131 11.45 21.31 -14.46
CA SER A 131 10.03 21.61 -14.36
C SER A 131 9.19 20.48 -14.96
N PHE A 132 7.92 20.42 -14.56
CA PHE A 132 6.99 19.39 -15.05
C PHE A 132 6.80 19.47 -16.57
N ALA A 133 6.74 20.67 -17.13
CA ALA A 133 6.59 20.88 -18.58
C ALA A 133 7.79 20.34 -19.40
N GLU A 134 9.01 20.33 -18.82
CA GLU A 134 10.21 19.82 -19.49
C GLU A 134 10.26 18.29 -19.62
N LEU A 135 9.28 17.57 -19.04
CA LEU A 135 9.07 16.14 -19.30
C LEU A 135 8.60 15.88 -20.75
N THR A 136 8.12 16.91 -21.47
CA THR A 136 7.71 16.80 -22.89
C THR A 136 8.86 16.29 -23.75
N GLY A 137 8.59 15.24 -24.55
CA GLY A 137 9.57 14.59 -25.42
C GLY A 137 10.56 13.67 -24.73
N LYS A 138 10.58 13.65 -23.39
CA LYS A 138 11.49 12.81 -22.60
C LYS A 138 11.02 11.37 -22.49
N LYS A 139 11.97 10.45 -22.28
CA LYS A 139 11.70 9.03 -22.12
C LYS A 139 11.63 8.69 -20.62
N ILE A 140 10.43 8.51 -20.11
CA ILE A 140 10.15 8.33 -18.67
C ILE A 140 9.52 6.96 -18.41
N ALA A 141 10.11 6.17 -17.51
CA ALA A 141 9.48 4.96 -17.01
C ALA A 141 8.40 5.31 -15.99
N ILE A 142 7.19 4.82 -16.21
CA ILE A 142 6.02 5.20 -15.42
C ILE A 142 5.47 4.05 -14.55
N GLY A 143 6.28 3.00 -14.33
CA GLY A 143 5.91 1.78 -13.62
C GLY A 143 5.46 0.66 -14.55
N GLY A 144 5.42 -0.55 -14.03
CA GLY A 144 4.95 -1.73 -14.74
C GLY A 144 3.46 -1.69 -15.04
N LYS A 145 3.00 -2.54 -15.98
CA LYS A 145 1.59 -2.54 -16.47
C LYS A 145 0.54 -2.73 -15.36
N SER A 146 0.87 -3.44 -14.30
CA SER A 146 -0.03 -3.74 -13.17
C SER A 146 0.31 -2.95 -11.90
N SER A 147 1.16 -1.93 -11.99
CA SER A 147 1.53 -1.09 -10.85
C SER A 147 0.56 0.07 -10.65
N GLY A 148 0.37 0.48 -9.39
CA GLY A 148 -0.40 1.69 -9.06
C GLY A 148 0.29 2.97 -9.56
N THR A 149 1.63 3.03 -9.54
CA THR A 149 2.41 4.18 -10.06
C THR A 149 2.01 4.54 -11.49
N ARG A 150 1.84 3.54 -12.36
CA ARG A 150 1.41 3.78 -13.75
C ARG A 150 0.12 4.59 -13.79
N TYR A 151 -0.88 4.21 -13.03
CA TYR A 151 -2.19 4.87 -13.05
C TYR A 151 -2.11 6.27 -12.45
N ASN A 152 -1.32 6.48 -11.41
CA ASN A 152 -1.08 7.82 -10.89
C ASN A 152 -0.51 8.74 -11.98
N VAL A 153 0.51 8.27 -12.72
CA VAL A 153 1.14 9.06 -13.78
C VAL A 153 0.19 9.32 -14.94
N GLU A 154 -0.56 8.31 -15.39
CA GLU A 154 -1.56 8.46 -16.45
C GLU A 154 -2.63 9.50 -16.10
N GLN A 155 -3.08 9.56 -14.84
CA GLN A 155 -4.02 10.58 -14.35
C GLN A 155 -3.39 11.97 -14.30
N ILE A 156 -2.17 12.07 -13.77
CA ILE A 156 -1.44 13.34 -13.66
C ILE A 156 -1.18 13.90 -15.06
N PHE A 157 -0.62 13.10 -15.98
CA PHE A 157 -0.41 13.50 -17.37
C PHE A 157 -1.72 13.84 -18.08
N GLY A 158 -2.80 13.10 -17.76
CA GLY A 158 -4.14 13.38 -18.26
C GLY A 158 -4.61 14.77 -17.94
N LEU A 159 -4.51 15.18 -16.67
CA LEU A 159 -4.92 16.52 -16.23
C LEU A 159 -3.96 17.63 -16.63
N ALA A 160 -2.68 17.30 -16.85
CA ALA A 160 -1.68 18.21 -17.40
C ALA A 160 -1.80 18.38 -18.93
N GLY A 161 -2.61 17.56 -19.63
CA GLY A 161 -2.67 17.55 -21.09
C GLY A 161 -1.43 16.97 -21.77
N MET A 162 -0.65 16.13 -21.05
CA MET A 162 0.64 15.62 -21.48
C MET A 162 0.63 14.12 -21.91
N GLN A 163 -0.54 13.46 -22.00
CA GLN A 163 -0.66 12.02 -22.25
C GLN A 163 0.13 11.50 -23.47
N ASN A 164 0.22 12.33 -24.54
CA ASN A 164 0.91 11.99 -25.77
C ASN A 164 2.19 12.80 -26.00
N GLN A 165 2.64 13.53 -24.98
CA GLN A 165 3.80 14.41 -25.08
C GLN A 165 5.05 13.83 -24.41
N VAL A 166 4.87 12.79 -23.55
CA VAL A 166 5.95 12.09 -22.88
C VAL A 166 6.10 10.69 -23.46
N ASN A 167 7.34 10.24 -23.71
CA ASN A 167 7.61 8.89 -24.19
C ASN A 167 7.59 7.92 -23.01
N CYS A 168 6.39 7.44 -22.65
CA CYS A 168 6.19 6.56 -21.50
C CYS A 168 6.72 5.14 -21.74
N VAL A 169 7.48 4.61 -20.79
CA VAL A 169 7.99 3.23 -20.76
C VAL A 169 7.37 2.49 -19.59
N TYR A 170 6.86 1.27 -19.84
CA TYR A 170 6.15 0.46 -18.84
C TYR A 170 7.05 -0.65 -18.32
N ILE A 171 7.94 -0.31 -17.39
CA ILE A 171 8.88 -1.23 -16.76
C ILE A 171 8.84 -1.07 -15.25
N GLU A 172 9.23 -2.13 -14.54
CA GLU A 172 9.25 -2.13 -13.08
C GLU A 172 10.36 -1.23 -12.51
N PRO A 173 10.22 -0.70 -11.29
CA PRO A 173 11.18 0.27 -10.72
C PRO A 173 12.63 -0.21 -10.71
N LYS A 174 12.88 -1.50 -10.46
CA LYS A 174 14.23 -2.06 -10.49
C LYS A 174 14.86 -1.95 -11.87
N GLU A 175 14.12 -2.34 -12.90
CA GLU A 175 14.57 -2.24 -14.29
C GLU A 175 14.73 -0.77 -14.71
N ALA A 176 13.79 0.10 -14.30
CA ALA A 176 13.88 1.54 -14.57
C ALA A 176 15.16 2.18 -14.00
N MET A 177 15.56 1.78 -12.79
CA MET A 177 16.82 2.26 -12.20
C MET A 177 18.04 1.79 -12.99
N GLU A 178 18.07 0.56 -13.49
CA GLU A 178 19.18 0.06 -14.33
C GLU A 178 19.20 0.76 -15.70
N GLU A 179 18.05 0.96 -16.35
CA GLU A 179 17.94 1.70 -17.60
C GLU A 179 18.35 3.18 -17.44
N MET A 180 18.04 3.78 -16.29
CA MET A 180 18.46 5.13 -15.95
C MET A 180 19.99 5.22 -15.75
N LYS A 181 20.62 4.24 -15.06
CA LYS A 181 22.09 4.13 -14.93
C LYS A 181 22.77 3.97 -16.29
N ALA A 182 22.17 3.18 -17.17
CA ALA A 182 22.68 2.97 -18.53
C ALA A 182 22.48 4.18 -19.46
N GLY A 183 21.71 5.19 -19.03
CA GLY A 183 21.38 6.35 -19.86
C GLY A 183 20.33 6.09 -20.93
N ASN A 184 19.60 4.99 -20.85
CA ASN A 184 18.60 4.58 -21.84
C ASN A 184 17.25 5.28 -21.63
N ILE A 185 17.00 5.84 -20.43
CA ILE A 185 15.84 6.68 -20.08
C ILE A 185 16.30 7.95 -19.38
N ASP A 186 15.49 9.02 -19.49
CA ASP A 186 15.76 10.29 -18.83
C ASP A 186 15.39 10.28 -17.34
N GLY A 187 14.42 9.44 -16.97
CA GLY A 187 13.96 9.30 -15.59
C GLY A 187 12.88 8.26 -15.43
N PHE A 188 12.38 8.15 -14.21
CA PHE A 188 11.27 7.28 -13.87
C PHE A 188 10.38 7.91 -12.80
N VAL A 189 9.15 7.43 -12.70
CA VAL A 189 8.24 7.80 -11.63
C VAL A 189 8.09 6.65 -10.65
N TYR A 190 8.07 6.97 -9.37
CA TYR A 190 7.86 5.97 -8.33
C TYR A 190 6.92 6.51 -7.24
N THR A 191 5.75 5.91 -7.14
CA THR A 191 4.84 6.15 -6.01
C THR A 191 5.24 5.22 -4.87
N SER A 192 5.84 5.77 -3.84
CA SER A 192 6.34 4.98 -2.71
C SER A 192 6.51 5.84 -1.46
N GLY A 193 6.70 5.18 -0.31
CA GLY A 193 7.09 5.89 0.91
C GLY A 193 8.46 6.58 0.80
N LEU A 194 8.67 7.70 1.52
CA LEU A 194 9.90 8.50 1.58
C LEU A 194 10.73 8.26 2.85
N PRO A 195 12.06 8.31 2.75
CA PRO A 195 12.88 8.13 1.55
C PRO A 195 12.83 6.68 1.07
N ASN A 196 12.90 6.43 -0.24
CA ASN A 196 12.95 5.06 -0.75
C ASN A 196 14.40 4.54 -0.74
N PRO A 197 14.71 3.40 -0.10
CA PRO A 197 16.07 2.88 0.00
C PRO A 197 16.74 2.61 -1.36
N SER A 198 15.97 2.12 -2.36
CA SER A 198 16.50 1.85 -3.69
C SER A 198 16.83 3.12 -4.46
N VAL A 199 16.08 4.21 -4.23
CA VAL A 199 16.39 5.53 -4.80
C VAL A 199 17.62 6.14 -4.13
N ILE A 200 17.79 5.96 -2.81
CA ILE A 200 19.04 6.36 -2.12
C ILE A 200 20.24 5.63 -2.73
N GLU A 201 20.11 4.32 -2.98
CA GLU A 201 21.20 3.54 -3.57
C GLU A 201 21.49 3.97 -5.01
N LEU A 202 20.47 4.22 -5.83
CA LEU A 202 20.62 4.78 -7.17
C LEU A 202 21.38 6.11 -7.13
N ALA A 203 21.01 7.02 -6.24
CA ALA A 203 21.61 8.36 -6.11
C ALA A 203 23.09 8.36 -5.71
N LYS A 204 23.64 7.22 -5.27
CA LYS A 204 25.10 7.06 -5.07
C LYS A 204 25.87 6.88 -6.38
N SER A 205 25.22 6.42 -7.43
CA SER A 205 25.83 6.08 -8.73
C SER A 205 25.41 7.00 -9.86
N VAL A 206 24.24 7.64 -9.74
CA VAL A 206 23.69 8.59 -10.72
C VAL A 206 23.23 9.85 -9.98
N GLU A 207 23.72 11.02 -10.41
CA GLU A 207 23.16 12.28 -9.89
C GLU A 207 21.71 12.42 -10.35
N ILE A 208 20.79 12.52 -9.37
CA ILE A 208 19.36 12.65 -9.61
C ILE A 208 18.87 14.07 -9.35
N ASN A 209 17.73 14.40 -9.99
CA ASN A 209 16.90 15.54 -9.67
C ASN A 209 15.46 15.07 -9.47
N LEU A 210 14.71 15.74 -8.59
CA LEU A 210 13.27 15.52 -8.41
C LEU A 210 12.52 16.64 -9.12
N VAL A 211 11.58 16.27 -9.99
CA VAL A 211 10.76 17.23 -10.74
C VAL A 211 9.53 17.59 -9.92
N PRO A 212 9.30 18.87 -9.58
CA PRO A 212 8.12 19.29 -8.85
C PRO A 212 6.84 19.15 -9.68
N ILE A 213 5.72 18.86 -9.04
CA ILE A 213 4.39 18.99 -9.64
C ILE A 213 3.91 20.42 -9.37
N ASP A 214 3.50 21.14 -10.42
CA ASP A 214 3.06 22.53 -10.31
C ASP A 214 1.84 22.65 -9.36
N LEU A 215 1.79 23.71 -8.56
CA LEU A 215 0.71 23.94 -7.59
C LEU A 215 -0.67 23.98 -8.24
N GLU A 216 -0.78 24.59 -9.44
CA GLU A 216 -2.04 24.63 -10.18
C GLU A 216 -2.48 23.23 -10.61
N LEU A 217 -1.54 22.38 -11.09
CA LEU A 217 -1.81 21.01 -11.46
C LEU A 217 -2.17 20.19 -10.21
N THR A 218 -1.44 20.36 -9.12
CA THR A 218 -1.75 19.73 -7.82
C THR A 218 -3.19 20.03 -7.41
N GLN A 219 -3.62 21.32 -7.48
CA GLN A 219 -4.99 21.72 -7.12
C GLN A 219 -6.05 21.09 -8.05
N LYS A 220 -5.78 21.00 -9.36
CA LYS A 220 -6.67 20.32 -10.32
C LYS A 220 -6.84 18.84 -9.97
N ILE A 221 -5.75 18.17 -9.58
CA ILE A 221 -5.73 16.74 -9.26
C ILE A 221 -6.54 16.49 -7.97
N VAL A 222 -6.27 17.21 -6.89
CA VAL A 222 -6.94 16.98 -5.60
C VAL A 222 -8.42 17.38 -5.63
N ASN A 223 -8.80 18.35 -6.47
CA ASN A 223 -10.20 18.69 -6.68
C ASN A 223 -10.96 17.61 -7.46
N LYS A 224 -10.30 16.87 -8.32
CA LYS A 224 -10.90 15.80 -9.13
C LYS A 224 -10.93 14.45 -8.42
N TYR A 225 -9.89 14.14 -7.66
CA TYR A 225 -9.68 12.84 -7.03
C TYR A 225 -9.49 12.98 -5.52
N SER A 226 -10.45 12.51 -4.74
CA SER A 226 -10.49 12.65 -3.28
C SER A 226 -9.43 11.85 -2.51
N PHE A 227 -8.71 10.97 -3.18
CA PHE A 227 -7.66 10.13 -2.58
C PHE A 227 -6.25 10.70 -2.75
N TYR A 228 -6.07 11.81 -3.50
CA TYR A 228 -4.80 12.55 -3.55
C TYR A 228 -4.81 13.71 -2.54
N TYR A 229 -3.63 13.96 -1.98
CA TYR A 229 -3.38 15.09 -1.07
C TYR A 229 -2.17 15.87 -1.56
N PRO A 230 -2.17 17.22 -1.44
CA PRO A 230 -0.96 18.00 -1.63
C PRO A 230 0.10 17.55 -0.64
N SER A 231 1.33 17.43 -1.07
CA SER A 231 2.44 17.03 -0.22
C SER A 231 3.75 17.69 -0.66
N THR A 232 4.75 17.56 0.18
CA THR A 232 6.07 18.11 -0.04
C THR A 232 7.13 17.06 0.29
N ILE A 233 8.15 16.95 -0.57
CA ILE A 233 9.35 16.19 -0.28
C ILE A 233 10.34 17.14 0.37
N GLU A 234 10.56 16.98 1.67
CA GLU A 234 11.49 17.78 2.44
C GLU A 234 12.94 17.67 1.91
N PRO A 235 13.77 18.71 2.07
CA PRO A 235 15.17 18.64 1.69
C PRO A 235 15.91 17.46 2.30
N LYS A 236 16.92 16.96 1.58
CA LYS A 236 17.82 15.88 2.05
C LYS A 236 17.19 14.50 2.22
N GLN A 237 16.05 14.25 1.58
CA GLN A 237 15.52 12.90 1.50
C GLN A 237 16.42 12.01 0.63
N TYR A 238 17.07 12.57 -0.37
CA TYR A 238 18.04 11.89 -1.24
C TYR A 238 19.35 12.65 -1.37
N PRO A 239 20.48 11.97 -1.65
CA PRO A 239 21.74 12.62 -1.94
C PRO A 239 21.61 13.70 -3.04
N GLY A 240 22.08 14.90 -2.78
CA GLY A 240 22.04 16.02 -3.74
C GLY A 240 20.70 16.73 -3.89
N GLN A 241 19.68 16.33 -3.12
CA GLN A 241 18.37 17.02 -3.08
C GLN A 241 18.37 18.02 -1.91
N ASP A 242 18.63 19.28 -2.22
CA ASP A 242 18.78 20.36 -1.22
C ASP A 242 17.53 21.25 -1.09
N ASN A 243 16.59 21.14 -2.03
CA ASN A 243 15.38 21.96 -2.07
C ASN A 243 14.14 21.15 -1.70
N GLU A 244 13.13 21.84 -1.19
CA GLU A 244 11.78 21.32 -1.04
C GLU A 244 11.15 21.09 -2.42
N ILE A 245 10.41 19.99 -2.60
CA ILE A 245 9.79 19.62 -3.88
C ILE A 245 8.30 19.41 -3.68
N ASN A 246 7.47 20.18 -4.38
CA ASN A 246 6.03 19.97 -4.42
C ASN A 246 5.70 18.62 -5.06
N ALA A 247 4.85 17.85 -4.40
CA ALA A 247 4.47 16.50 -4.81
C ALA A 247 3.00 16.20 -4.48
N LEU A 248 2.55 15.02 -4.87
CA LEU A 248 1.26 14.45 -4.48
C LEU A 248 1.47 13.26 -3.57
N GLU A 249 0.59 13.14 -2.59
CA GLU A 249 0.50 12.03 -1.66
C GLU A 249 -0.76 11.21 -1.91
N ILE A 250 -0.63 9.91 -1.81
CA ILE A 250 -1.70 8.93 -1.62
C ILE A 250 -1.37 8.08 -0.39
N ASN A 251 -2.19 7.07 -0.08
CA ASN A 251 -1.95 6.21 1.08
C ASN A 251 -1.80 4.73 0.70
N ALA A 252 -0.85 4.06 1.32
CA ALA A 252 -0.82 2.62 1.37
C ALA A 252 -1.87 2.13 2.37
N VAL A 253 -2.71 1.20 1.95
CA VAL A 253 -3.74 0.57 2.78
C VAL A 253 -3.56 -0.94 2.80
N LEU A 254 -3.86 -1.56 3.93
CA LEU A 254 -4.02 -3.01 4.05
C LEU A 254 -5.49 -3.33 3.81
N VAL A 255 -5.74 -4.29 2.93
CA VAL A 255 -7.06 -4.80 2.59
C VAL A 255 -7.11 -6.32 2.69
N SER A 256 -8.29 -6.89 2.86
CA SER A 256 -8.53 -8.34 2.88
C SER A 256 -9.47 -8.77 1.77
N GLY A 257 -9.28 -10.00 1.29
CA GLY A 257 -10.22 -10.71 0.41
C GLY A 257 -11.29 -11.45 1.19
N SER A 258 -12.24 -12.09 0.46
CA SER A 258 -13.32 -12.88 1.05
C SER A 258 -12.87 -14.20 1.70
N THR A 259 -11.62 -14.59 1.54
CA THR A 259 -11.03 -15.76 2.19
C THR A 259 -10.76 -15.53 3.68
N VAL A 260 -10.80 -14.27 4.14
CA VAL A 260 -10.64 -13.88 5.55
C VAL A 260 -12.03 -13.56 6.10
N ASP A 261 -12.53 -14.40 6.99
CA ASP A 261 -13.84 -14.20 7.61
C ASP A 261 -13.82 -13.05 8.63
N GLU A 262 -15.00 -12.69 9.16
CA GLU A 262 -15.15 -11.57 10.09
C GLU A 262 -14.33 -11.76 11.37
N ASN A 263 -14.28 -12.98 11.91
CA ASN A 263 -13.52 -13.25 13.13
C ASN A 263 -12.01 -13.13 12.90
N ASP A 264 -11.53 -13.66 11.78
CA ASP A 264 -10.12 -13.54 11.39
C ASP A 264 -9.74 -12.09 11.07
N GLN A 265 -10.62 -11.33 10.37
CA GLN A 265 -10.41 -9.88 10.18
C GLN A 265 -10.26 -9.15 11.52
N TYR A 266 -11.14 -9.47 12.50
CA TYR A 266 -11.08 -8.86 13.83
C TYR A 266 -9.78 -9.20 14.54
N LEU A 267 -9.38 -10.47 14.57
CA LEU A 267 -8.19 -10.92 15.27
C LEU A 267 -6.90 -10.42 14.60
N LEU A 268 -6.80 -10.49 13.27
CA LEU A 268 -5.67 -9.96 12.52
C LEU A 268 -5.52 -8.46 12.76
N THR A 269 -6.61 -7.69 12.70
CA THR A 269 -6.59 -6.25 12.97
C THR A 269 -6.12 -5.96 14.39
N LYS A 270 -6.66 -6.70 15.37
CA LYS A 270 -6.29 -6.56 16.80
C LYS A 270 -4.82 -6.89 17.06
N TYR A 271 -4.32 -7.99 16.52
CA TYR A 271 -2.94 -8.41 16.71
C TYR A 271 -1.94 -7.51 15.97
N LEU A 272 -2.24 -7.11 14.74
CA LEU A 272 -1.34 -6.28 13.95
C LEU A 272 -1.34 -4.81 14.40
N PHE A 273 -2.47 -4.28 14.83
CA PHE A 273 -2.65 -2.84 15.05
C PHE A 273 -3.15 -2.46 16.44
N GLY A 274 -3.33 -3.43 17.34
CA GLY A 274 -3.77 -3.18 18.73
C GLY A 274 -2.82 -2.30 19.53
N LYS A 275 -1.55 -2.23 19.12
CA LYS A 275 -0.49 -1.44 19.74
C LYS A 275 0.24 -0.57 18.72
N PRO A 276 -0.42 0.47 18.16
CA PRO A 276 0.16 1.28 17.09
C PRO A 276 1.54 1.86 17.40
N ASN A 277 1.80 2.20 18.65
CA ASN A 277 3.10 2.75 19.06
C ASN A 277 4.27 1.75 18.91
N GLU A 278 4.01 0.45 18.89
CA GLU A 278 5.03 -0.58 18.68
C GLU A 278 5.37 -0.75 17.18
N LEU A 279 4.47 -0.35 16.28
CA LEU A 279 4.68 -0.44 14.83
C LEU A 279 5.88 0.39 14.36
N GLY A 280 6.05 1.60 14.91
CA GLY A 280 7.17 2.48 14.59
C GLY A 280 8.53 1.92 15.02
N GLN A 281 8.57 1.06 16.03
CA GLN A 281 9.78 0.36 16.46
C GLN A 281 10.13 -0.78 15.48
N ALA A 282 9.10 -1.44 14.95
CA ALA A 282 9.27 -2.52 13.98
C ALA A 282 9.73 -2.03 12.60
N HIS A 283 9.23 -0.86 12.16
CA HIS A 283 9.67 -0.25 10.90
C HIS A 283 9.44 1.26 10.89
N PRO A 284 10.44 2.10 10.46
CA PRO A 284 10.33 3.57 10.47
C PRO A 284 9.11 4.12 9.71
N ARG A 285 8.69 3.45 8.64
CA ARG A 285 7.49 3.83 7.85
C ARG A 285 6.21 3.78 8.66
N LEU A 286 6.14 2.91 9.63
CA LEU A 286 4.99 2.72 10.49
C LEU A 286 5.03 3.65 11.72
N SER A 287 6.06 4.49 11.88
CA SER A 287 6.22 5.38 13.04
C SER A 287 5.11 6.44 13.17
N LYS A 288 4.47 6.79 12.04
CA LYS A 288 3.35 7.75 12.02
C LYS A 288 1.98 7.07 12.09
N VAL A 289 1.93 5.74 12.23
CA VAL A 289 0.67 5.02 12.41
C VAL A 289 0.13 5.33 13.81
N THR A 290 -1.10 5.85 13.85
CA THR A 290 -1.86 6.12 15.08
C THR A 290 -3.22 5.44 14.97
N LYS A 291 -3.93 5.25 16.09
CA LYS A 291 -5.29 4.71 16.07
C LYS A 291 -6.21 5.48 15.11
N THR A 292 -6.09 6.80 15.10
CA THR A 292 -6.88 7.66 14.21
C THR A 292 -6.51 7.42 12.74
N ARG A 293 -5.19 7.37 12.42
CA ARG A 293 -4.73 7.16 11.04
C ARG A 293 -5.17 5.81 10.47
N LEU A 294 -5.17 4.74 11.26
CA LEU A 294 -5.57 3.40 10.80
C LEU A 294 -6.98 3.38 10.16
N ARG A 295 -7.85 4.34 10.52
CA ARG A 295 -9.24 4.44 10.02
C ARG A 295 -9.45 5.57 9.03
N GLN A 296 -8.57 6.58 9.05
CA GLN A 296 -8.70 7.75 8.18
C GLN A 296 -8.25 7.43 6.75
N GLN A 297 -8.84 8.15 5.80
CA GLN A 297 -8.45 8.08 4.38
C GLN A 297 -8.53 6.68 3.76
N MET A 298 -9.29 5.77 4.38
CA MET A 298 -9.66 4.48 3.80
C MET A 298 -10.80 4.73 2.80
N PRO A 299 -10.59 4.55 1.50
CA PRO A 299 -11.57 4.96 0.48
C PRO A 299 -12.66 3.90 0.27
N ILE A 300 -12.54 2.75 0.90
CA ILE A 300 -13.49 1.64 0.84
C ILE A 300 -13.97 1.28 2.25
N ASN A 301 -15.07 0.57 2.34
CA ASN A 301 -15.59 0.14 3.63
C ASN A 301 -14.60 -0.77 4.35
N LEU A 302 -14.40 -0.50 5.64
CA LEU A 302 -13.71 -1.45 6.52
C LEU A 302 -14.50 -2.76 6.57
N GLY A 303 -13.81 -3.88 6.63
CA GLY A 303 -14.41 -5.17 6.94
C GLY A 303 -15.05 -5.15 8.32
N THR A 304 -16.13 -5.87 8.52
CA THR A 304 -16.91 -5.87 9.79
C THR A 304 -16.03 -6.19 10.99
N GLY A 305 -15.15 -7.18 10.86
CA GLY A 305 -14.21 -7.56 11.92
C GLY A 305 -13.16 -6.46 12.18
N ALA A 306 -12.61 -5.85 11.13
CA ALA A 306 -11.65 -4.76 11.25
C ALA A 306 -12.31 -3.53 11.93
N HIS A 307 -13.51 -3.16 11.52
CA HIS A 307 -14.27 -2.07 12.13
C HIS A 307 -14.48 -2.30 13.63
N ARG A 308 -14.90 -3.53 14.01
CA ARG A 308 -15.08 -3.91 15.42
C ARG A 308 -13.77 -3.78 16.20
N ALA A 309 -12.66 -4.31 15.68
CA ALA A 309 -11.36 -4.24 16.35
C ALA A 309 -10.88 -2.81 16.58
N HIS A 310 -11.07 -1.93 15.59
CA HIS A 310 -10.71 -0.51 15.73
C HIS A 310 -11.61 0.22 16.72
N SER A 311 -12.91 -0.12 16.79
CA SER A 311 -13.86 0.52 17.72
C SER A 311 -13.61 0.14 19.19
N GLU A 312 -13.08 -1.05 19.45
CA GLU A 312 -12.72 -1.49 20.81
C GLU A 312 -11.43 -0.83 21.33
N GLN A 313 -10.66 -0.16 20.49
CA GLN A 313 -9.40 0.50 20.86
C GLN A 313 -9.60 1.99 21.21
N ASP A 314 -10.79 2.52 21.02
CA ASP A 314 -11.17 3.89 21.42
C ASP A 314 -11.50 3.95 22.91
#